data_0e50d1d363d43651aa5ff0e9d3121ea2
#
_entry.id   0e50d1d363d43651aa5ff0e9d3121ea2
#
_cell.length_a   1.000
_cell.length_b   1.000
_cell.length_c   1.000
_cell.angle_alpha   90.00
_cell.angle_beta   90.00
_cell.angle_gamma   90.00
#
_symmetry.space_group_name_H-M   'P 1'
#
loop_
_entity.id
_entity.type
_entity.pdbx_description
1 polymer ?
#
loop_
_entity_poly.entity_id
_entity_poly.type
_entity_poly.pdbx_seq_one_letter_code
_entity_poly.pdbx_strand_id
1 'polypeptide(L)'
;ISPNDSPCFENLQDEVDITKLPIPHHWPQDRGRYVSASVIIAEDDGVRNMSFHRQFVRDKNHLVVRLVPRHLRTMVMAARGQGRKVKIAIVNAPDPVVLLAAAMSFDDNVDELTIAAALHQKLYGTPLNLTTMPNGIVAPANSEYVMWGNITMEDDDEGPYVDITGTVDDVRQEPVIEIEGVAHRNNPIFHALIPGEAEHKTLMGLPRSPTIKSAVNEVVECLDVHLTEGGCGWLSAV
;
A
#
# COMPACT_ATOMS: atom_id res chain seq x y z
N ILE A 1 -6.05 -19.95 -1.63
CA ILE A 1 -7.33 -20.54 -1.19
C ILE A 1 -8.47 -19.97 -2.05
N SER A 2 -9.64 -20.63 -2.09
CA SER A 2 -10.76 -20.09 -2.86
C SER A 2 -11.31 -18.81 -2.23
N PRO A 3 -11.95 -17.91 -3.02
CA PRO A 3 -12.61 -16.72 -2.45
C PRO A 3 -13.62 -17.07 -1.36
N ASN A 4 -14.38 -18.16 -1.53
CA ASN A 4 -15.40 -18.59 -0.56
C ASN A 4 -14.82 -19.06 0.78
N ASP A 5 -13.54 -19.46 0.80
CA ASP A 5 -12.84 -19.91 2.00
C ASP A 5 -11.91 -18.81 2.57
N SER A 6 -11.92 -17.62 1.95
CA SER A 6 -11.02 -16.52 2.31
C SER A 6 -11.64 -15.63 3.38
N PRO A 7 -10.98 -15.42 4.53
CA PRO A 7 -11.52 -14.58 5.60
C PRO A 7 -11.88 -13.16 5.15
N CYS A 8 -11.12 -12.57 4.23
CA CYS A 8 -11.42 -11.23 3.71
C CYS A 8 -12.75 -11.12 2.94
N PHE A 9 -13.41 -12.24 2.59
CA PHE A 9 -14.70 -12.28 1.92
C PHE A 9 -15.85 -12.76 2.81
N GLU A 10 -15.67 -12.81 4.13
CA GLU A 10 -16.76 -13.17 5.05
C GLU A 10 -17.98 -12.25 4.93
N ASN A 11 -17.76 -10.98 4.57
CA ASN A 11 -18.80 -10.00 4.31
C ASN A 11 -18.49 -9.23 3.03
N LEU A 12 -19.44 -9.21 2.10
CA LEU A 12 -19.38 -8.42 0.88
C LEU A 12 -20.39 -7.27 0.99
N GLN A 13 -20.00 -6.05 0.65
CA GLN A 13 -20.96 -4.95 0.57
C GLN A 13 -21.84 -5.11 -0.67
N ASP A 14 -23.17 -5.03 -0.49
CA ASP A 14 -24.13 -5.08 -1.59
C ASP A 14 -24.02 -3.85 -2.51
N GLU A 15 -23.72 -2.70 -1.94
CA GLU A 15 -23.47 -1.43 -2.63
C GLU A 15 -22.16 -0.83 -2.11
N VAL A 16 -21.27 -0.46 -3.01
CA VAL A 16 -19.98 0.17 -2.66
C VAL A 16 -20.22 1.52 -2.01
N ASP A 17 -19.81 1.64 -0.77
CA ASP A 17 -19.79 2.91 -0.04
C ASP A 17 -18.60 2.96 0.93
N ILE A 18 -17.44 3.38 0.42
CA ILE A 18 -16.22 3.52 1.22
C ILE A 18 -16.32 4.62 2.29
N THR A 19 -17.30 5.51 2.20
CA THR A 19 -17.52 6.54 3.22
C THR A 19 -18.06 5.96 4.53
N LYS A 20 -18.60 4.74 4.51
CA LYS A 20 -19.03 4.00 5.71
C LYS A 20 -17.89 3.28 6.41
N LEU A 21 -16.72 3.14 5.78
CA LEU A 21 -15.55 2.54 6.42
C LEU A 21 -15.00 3.49 7.50
N PRO A 22 -14.38 2.98 8.56
CA PRO A 22 -13.85 3.79 9.66
C PRO A 22 -12.51 4.45 9.28
N ILE A 23 -12.46 5.06 8.10
CA ILE A 23 -11.29 5.78 7.59
C ILE A 23 -11.18 7.11 8.33
N PRO A 24 -10.06 7.43 9.01
CA PRO A 24 -9.94 8.65 9.78
C PRO A 24 -9.62 9.89 8.93
N HIS A 25 -9.94 11.06 9.48
CA HIS A 25 -9.32 12.34 9.15
C HIS A 25 -8.21 12.55 10.18
N HIS A 26 -6.94 12.42 9.78
CA HIS A 26 -5.83 12.33 10.73
C HIS A 26 -5.44 13.69 11.32
N TRP A 27 -5.24 14.69 10.47
CA TRP A 27 -4.79 16.02 10.88
C TRP A 27 -5.74 17.11 10.38
N PRO A 28 -5.95 18.20 11.16
CA PRO A 28 -6.84 19.30 10.72
C PRO A 28 -6.42 19.94 9.39
N GLN A 29 -5.14 19.82 9.02
CA GLN A 29 -4.57 20.36 7.77
C GLN A 29 -4.84 19.46 6.57
N ASP A 30 -5.18 18.18 6.78
CA ASP A 30 -5.46 17.27 5.68
C ASP A 30 -6.74 17.69 4.94
N ARG A 31 -6.77 17.47 3.63
CA ARG A 31 -7.96 17.71 2.79
C ARG A 31 -9.22 17.02 3.31
N GLY A 32 -9.07 15.90 4.01
CA GLY A 32 -10.17 15.11 4.55
C GLY A 32 -9.73 13.74 5.03
N ARG A 33 -10.56 12.73 4.77
CA ARG A 33 -10.31 11.35 5.20
C ARG A 33 -9.35 10.65 4.26
N TYR A 34 -8.35 9.97 4.83
CA TYR A 34 -7.33 9.25 4.06
C TYR A 34 -7.20 7.79 4.49
N VAL A 35 -7.13 6.89 3.51
CA VAL A 35 -6.62 5.53 3.70
C VAL A 35 -5.10 5.63 3.72
N SER A 36 -4.49 5.51 4.91
CA SER A 36 -3.06 5.78 5.12
C SER A 36 -2.20 4.53 5.27
N ALA A 37 -2.79 3.40 5.65
CA ALA A 37 -2.06 2.17 5.97
C ALA A 37 -2.34 1.00 5.02
N SER A 38 -3.08 1.22 3.93
CA SER A 38 -3.39 0.16 2.99
C SER A 38 -2.32 0.01 1.93
N VAL A 39 -2.15 -1.23 1.48
CA VAL A 39 -1.25 -1.61 0.40
C VAL A 39 -2.06 -1.75 -0.88
N ILE A 40 -1.57 -1.15 -1.97
CA ILE A 40 -2.10 -1.35 -3.32
C ILE A 40 -1.32 -2.47 -3.99
N ILE A 41 -2.05 -3.44 -4.52
CA ILE A 41 -1.53 -4.48 -5.41
C ILE A 41 -2.08 -4.18 -6.79
N ALA A 42 -1.21 -3.90 -7.75
CA ALA A 42 -1.55 -3.58 -9.12
C ALA A 42 -0.93 -4.63 -10.05
N GLU A 43 -1.61 -4.93 -11.17
CA GLU A 43 -1.07 -5.81 -12.19
C GLU A 43 -1.44 -5.29 -13.58
N ASP A 44 -0.44 -5.16 -14.46
CA ASP A 44 -0.59 -4.79 -15.85
C ASP A 44 0.49 -5.49 -16.69
N ASP A 45 0.10 -6.03 -17.86
CA ASP A 45 0.97 -6.75 -18.80
C ASP A 45 1.85 -7.85 -18.15
N GLY A 46 1.29 -8.55 -17.13
CA GLY A 46 1.98 -9.62 -16.41
C GLY A 46 3.02 -9.15 -15.38
N VAL A 47 3.14 -7.85 -15.16
CA VAL A 47 3.97 -7.26 -14.12
C VAL A 47 3.09 -6.91 -12.92
N ARG A 48 3.50 -7.34 -11.72
CA ARG A 48 2.85 -6.97 -10.45
C ARG A 48 3.70 -5.99 -9.67
N ASN A 49 3.04 -5.05 -9.01
CA ASN A 49 3.64 -4.19 -8.00
C ASN A 49 2.76 -4.17 -6.75
N MET A 50 3.39 -4.21 -5.59
CA MET A 50 2.71 -4.11 -4.30
C MET A 50 3.41 -3.04 -3.44
N SER A 51 2.71 -1.94 -3.14
CA SER A 51 3.32 -0.79 -2.47
C SER A 51 2.31 0.03 -1.65
N PHE A 52 2.84 0.80 -0.68
CA PHE A 52 2.05 1.77 0.07
C PHE A 52 1.79 3.03 -0.73
N HIS A 53 0.54 3.47 -0.72
CA HIS A 53 0.11 4.76 -1.25
C HIS A 53 -0.98 5.34 -0.38
N ARG A 54 -0.87 6.62 0.00
CA ARG A 54 -1.96 7.33 0.64
C ARG A 54 -3.09 7.60 -0.37
N GLN A 55 -4.33 7.48 0.08
CA GLN A 55 -5.50 7.60 -0.79
C GLN A 55 -6.53 8.50 -0.12
N PHE A 56 -6.84 9.64 -0.75
CA PHE A 56 -7.89 10.55 -0.31
C PHE A 56 -9.26 9.97 -0.65
N VAL A 57 -10.21 9.99 0.30
CA VAL A 57 -11.60 9.57 0.06
C VAL A 57 -12.35 10.70 -0.62
N ARG A 58 -12.59 10.59 -1.92
CA ARG A 58 -13.28 11.58 -2.74
C ARG A 58 -14.79 11.51 -2.54
N ASP A 59 -15.37 10.33 -2.69
CA ASP A 59 -16.80 10.06 -2.57
C ASP A 59 -17.06 8.57 -2.22
N LYS A 60 -18.29 8.06 -2.51
CA LYS A 60 -18.72 6.71 -2.13
C LYS A 60 -17.88 5.59 -2.75
N ASN A 61 -17.39 5.78 -3.96
CA ASN A 61 -16.65 4.74 -4.69
C ASN A 61 -15.38 5.23 -5.38
N HIS A 62 -14.93 6.46 -5.08
CA HIS A 62 -13.69 6.98 -5.62
C HIS A 62 -12.70 7.41 -4.54
N LEU A 63 -11.44 7.06 -4.80
CA LEU A 63 -10.26 7.53 -4.06
C LEU A 63 -9.36 8.32 -5.01
N VAL A 64 -8.57 9.25 -4.48
CA VAL A 64 -7.47 9.88 -5.23
C VAL A 64 -6.16 9.41 -4.64
N VAL A 65 -5.30 8.80 -5.45
CA VAL A 65 -4.08 8.14 -4.98
C VAL A 65 -2.83 8.95 -5.27
N ARG A 66 -2.02 9.20 -4.25
CA ARG A 66 -0.71 9.82 -4.42
C ARG A 66 0.28 8.84 -5.04
N LEU A 67 0.71 9.10 -6.27
CA LEU A 67 1.74 8.31 -6.95
C LEU A 67 3.06 9.07 -7.07
N VAL A 68 4.05 8.67 -6.27
CA VAL A 68 5.43 9.14 -6.44
C VAL A 68 6.08 8.49 -7.68
N PRO A 69 7.10 9.11 -8.31
CA PRO A 69 7.78 8.56 -9.49
C PRO A 69 8.54 7.26 -9.18
N ARG A 70 7.82 6.14 -9.16
CA ARG A 70 8.30 4.76 -8.92
C ARG A 70 7.45 3.78 -9.73
N HIS A 71 7.61 2.47 -9.47
CA HIS A 71 7.06 1.36 -10.27
C HIS A 71 5.56 1.52 -10.59
N LEU A 72 4.70 1.72 -9.58
CA LEU A 72 3.25 1.87 -9.84
C LEU A 72 2.94 3.08 -10.73
N ARG A 73 3.61 4.23 -10.53
CA ARG A 73 3.41 5.39 -11.42
C ARG A 73 3.82 5.07 -12.85
N THR A 74 4.97 4.42 -13.04
CA THR A 74 5.45 4.00 -14.37
C THR A 74 4.45 3.08 -15.05
N MET A 75 3.94 2.07 -14.35
CA MET A 75 2.90 1.16 -14.83
C MET A 75 1.63 1.91 -15.24
N VAL A 76 1.11 2.79 -14.37
CA VAL A 76 -0.11 3.58 -14.63
C VAL A 76 0.07 4.50 -15.85
N MET A 77 1.20 5.19 -15.96
CA MET A 77 1.44 6.09 -17.10
C MET A 77 1.59 5.32 -18.42
N ALA A 78 2.24 4.15 -18.41
CA ALA A 78 2.34 3.28 -19.57
C ALA A 78 0.97 2.76 -20.04
N ALA A 79 0.14 2.27 -19.11
CA ALA A 79 -1.22 1.81 -19.41
C ALA A 79 -2.10 2.95 -19.94
N ARG A 80 -2.06 4.12 -19.31
CA ARG A 80 -2.80 5.32 -19.76
C ARG A 80 -2.37 5.78 -21.15
N GLY A 81 -1.09 5.72 -21.47
CA GLY A 81 -0.58 6.00 -22.82
C GLY A 81 -1.16 5.09 -23.91
N GLN A 82 -1.69 3.93 -23.50
CA GLN A 82 -2.39 2.96 -24.36
C GLN A 82 -3.92 3.02 -24.23
N GLY A 83 -4.46 3.99 -23.49
CA GLY A 83 -5.90 4.14 -23.25
C GLY A 83 -6.48 3.08 -22.29
N ARG A 84 -5.65 2.45 -21.45
CA ARG A 84 -6.07 1.39 -20.50
C ARG A 84 -6.10 1.89 -19.06
N LYS A 85 -7.05 1.37 -18.28
CA LYS A 85 -7.07 1.46 -16.82
C LYS A 85 -6.15 0.37 -16.24
N VAL A 86 -5.61 0.57 -15.03
CA VAL A 86 -4.83 -0.45 -14.31
C VAL A 86 -5.70 -1.08 -13.23
N LYS A 87 -5.82 -2.41 -13.26
CA LYS A 87 -6.54 -3.17 -12.23
C LYS A 87 -5.76 -3.17 -10.92
N ILE A 88 -6.47 -3.00 -9.82
CA ILE A 88 -5.88 -3.01 -8.48
C ILE A 88 -6.72 -3.77 -7.46
N ALA A 89 -6.04 -4.25 -6.42
CA ALA A 89 -6.63 -4.55 -5.13
C ALA A 89 -5.99 -3.66 -4.06
N ILE A 90 -6.78 -3.22 -3.11
CA ILE A 90 -6.34 -2.47 -1.92
C ILE A 90 -6.60 -3.36 -0.73
N VAL A 91 -5.56 -3.67 0.04
CA VAL A 91 -5.66 -4.50 1.25
C VAL A 91 -5.34 -3.67 2.48
N ASN A 92 -6.21 -3.71 3.47
CA ASN A 92 -6.00 -3.04 4.75
C ASN A 92 -5.86 -4.08 5.86
N ALA A 93 -4.92 -3.85 6.76
CA ALA A 93 -4.52 -4.77 7.81
C ALA A 93 -4.28 -6.22 7.30
N PRO A 94 -3.45 -6.43 6.27
CA PRO A 94 -2.96 -7.76 5.93
C PRO A 94 -1.97 -8.25 6.99
N ASP A 95 -1.42 -9.46 6.79
CA ASP A 95 -0.33 -9.96 7.61
C ASP A 95 0.86 -8.96 7.65
N PRO A 96 1.53 -8.75 8.81
CA PRO A 96 2.65 -7.80 8.93
C PRO A 96 3.78 -7.99 7.93
N VAL A 97 4.06 -9.21 7.47
CA VAL A 97 5.10 -9.43 6.44
C VAL A 97 4.73 -8.83 5.09
N VAL A 98 3.43 -8.70 4.80
CA VAL A 98 2.94 -8.02 3.60
C VAL A 98 3.22 -6.52 3.69
N LEU A 99 2.99 -5.92 4.87
CA LEU A 99 3.32 -4.50 5.12
C LEU A 99 4.82 -4.25 4.97
N LEU A 100 5.65 -5.12 5.54
CA LEU A 100 7.11 -5.01 5.44
C LEU A 100 7.57 -5.12 3.98
N ALA A 101 7.09 -6.13 3.23
CA ALA A 101 7.46 -6.31 1.83
C ALA A 101 7.01 -5.13 0.96
N ALA A 102 5.80 -4.60 1.17
CA ALA A 102 5.27 -3.44 0.45
C ALA A 102 6.05 -2.13 0.73
N ALA A 103 6.76 -2.05 1.86
CA ALA A 103 7.59 -0.91 2.23
C ALA A 103 9.04 -1.03 1.72
N MET A 104 9.47 -2.20 1.23
CA MET A 104 10.79 -2.43 0.66
C MET A 104 10.93 -1.70 -0.68
N SER A 105 12.16 -1.37 -1.04
CA SER A 105 12.51 -0.85 -2.36
C SER A 105 13.36 -1.89 -3.07
N PHE A 106 12.86 -2.41 -4.16
CA PHE A 106 13.55 -3.38 -5.01
C PHE A 106 13.82 -2.77 -6.38
N ASP A 107 14.70 -3.44 -7.13
CA ASP A 107 14.88 -3.18 -8.55
C ASP A 107 13.61 -3.54 -9.34
N ASP A 108 13.53 -3.05 -10.57
CA ASP A 108 12.44 -3.39 -11.49
C ASP A 108 12.30 -4.92 -11.65
N ASN A 109 11.05 -5.37 -11.73
CA ASN A 109 10.66 -6.79 -11.90
C ASN A 109 10.76 -7.69 -10.65
N VAL A 110 10.91 -7.15 -9.46
CA VAL A 110 10.72 -7.91 -8.22
C VAL A 110 9.25 -7.84 -7.81
N ASP A 111 8.62 -9.00 -7.63
CA ASP A 111 7.25 -9.13 -7.13
C ASP A 111 7.27 -9.13 -5.59
N GLU A 112 6.87 -8.03 -4.99
CA GLU A 112 6.86 -7.84 -3.53
C GLU A 112 5.93 -8.85 -2.82
N LEU A 113 4.87 -9.32 -3.49
CA LEU A 113 3.98 -10.35 -2.92
C LEU A 113 4.71 -11.71 -2.81
N THR A 114 5.58 -12.02 -3.75
CA THR A 114 6.46 -13.21 -3.66
C THR A 114 7.45 -13.09 -2.50
N ILE A 115 8.00 -11.88 -2.28
CA ILE A 115 8.86 -11.62 -1.11
C ILE A 115 8.09 -11.80 0.19
N ALA A 116 6.85 -11.24 0.28
CA ALA A 116 5.99 -11.42 1.44
C ALA A 116 5.72 -12.91 1.73
N ALA A 117 5.44 -13.70 0.69
CA ALA A 117 5.22 -15.15 0.83
C ALA A 117 6.47 -15.89 1.34
N ALA A 118 7.65 -15.53 0.85
CA ALA A 118 8.92 -16.10 1.30
C ALA A 118 9.23 -15.73 2.77
N LEU A 119 8.99 -14.48 3.15
CA LEU A 119 9.13 -14.01 4.53
C LEU A 119 8.15 -14.73 5.47
N HIS A 120 6.89 -14.87 5.06
CA HIS A 120 5.86 -15.57 5.83
C HIS A 120 6.27 -17.05 6.08
N GLN A 121 6.69 -17.73 5.02
CA GLN A 121 7.17 -19.12 5.13
C GLN A 121 8.39 -19.23 6.06
N LYS A 122 9.32 -18.27 5.99
CA LYS A 122 10.52 -18.28 6.83
C LYS A 122 10.24 -17.99 8.30
N LEU A 123 9.33 -17.07 8.59
CA LEU A 123 9.05 -16.62 9.96
C LEU A 123 8.04 -17.51 10.68
N TYR A 124 7.02 -18.00 9.97
CA TYR A 124 5.90 -18.74 10.58
C TYR A 124 5.87 -20.23 10.22
N GLY A 125 6.68 -20.67 9.26
CA GLY A 125 6.72 -22.07 8.82
C GLY A 125 5.52 -22.49 7.97
N THR A 126 4.66 -21.56 7.58
CA THR A 126 3.43 -21.80 6.80
C THR A 126 3.39 -20.89 5.57
N PRO A 127 2.73 -21.30 4.48
CA PRO A 127 2.57 -20.44 3.31
C PRO A 127 1.65 -19.23 3.62
N LEU A 128 1.92 -18.09 2.98
CA LEU A 128 1.01 -16.95 2.98
C LEU A 128 -0.26 -17.34 2.19
N ASN A 129 -1.41 -17.27 2.83
CA ASN A 129 -2.69 -17.53 2.16
C ASN A 129 -3.05 -16.40 1.21
N LEU A 130 -3.22 -16.74 -0.06
CA LEU A 130 -3.62 -15.82 -1.12
C LEU A 130 -4.97 -16.21 -1.68
N THR A 131 -5.72 -15.23 -2.18
CA THR A 131 -7.00 -15.40 -2.86
C THR A 131 -7.06 -14.49 -4.08
N THR A 132 -8.00 -14.76 -4.99
CA THR A 132 -8.19 -13.96 -6.19
C THR A 132 -9.40 -13.05 -6.03
N MET A 133 -9.20 -11.75 -6.21
CA MET A 133 -10.26 -10.75 -6.22
C MET A 133 -11.16 -10.91 -7.46
N PRO A 134 -12.42 -10.42 -7.43
CA PRO A 134 -13.34 -10.51 -8.58
C PRO A 134 -12.79 -9.90 -9.88
N ASN A 135 -11.91 -8.90 -9.80
CA ASN A 135 -11.24 -8.30 -10.96
C ASN A 135 -10.00 -9.08 -11.46
N GLY A 136 -9.66 -10.20 -10.81
CA GLY A 136 -8.56 -11.09 -11.17
C GLY A 136 -7.25 -10.86 -10.42
N ILE A 137 -7.12 -9.80 -9.63
CA ILE A 137 -5.90 -9.53 -8.85
C ILE A 137 -5.77 -10.54 -7.70
N VAL A 138 -4.56 -11.05 -7.50
CA VAL A 138 -4.25 -11.94 -6.37
C VAL A 138 -3.82 -11.10 -5.16
N ALA A 139 -4.41 -11.36 -4.00
CA ALA A 139 -4.17 -10.60 -2.78
C ALA A 139 -4.15 -11.50 -1.52
N PRO A 140 -3.59 -11.04 -0.38
CA PRO A 140 -3.60 -11.76 0.88
C PRO A 140 -5.01 -12.03 1.39
N ALA A 141 -5.33 -13.31 1.60
CA ALA A 141 -6.67 -13.78 1.98
C ALA A 141 -7.06 -13.42 3.43
N ASN A 142 -6.08 -13.14 4.29
CA ASN A 142 -6.30 -12.84 5.71
C ASN A 142 -6.39 -11.34 6.02
N SER A 143 -6.49 -10.48 4.99
CA SER A 143 -6.68 -9.04 5.19
C SER A 143 -7.99 -8.74 5.90
N GLU A 144 -8.02 -7.73 6.77
CA GLU A 144 -9.23 -7.32 7.49
C GLU A 144 -10.27 -6.70 6.55
N TYR A 145 -9.79 -5.80 5.64
CA TYR A 145 -10.59 -5.22 4.55
C TYR A 145 -9.88 -5.41 3.23
N VAL A 146 -10.66 -5.65 2.20
CA VAL A 146 -10.21 -5.65 0.81
C VAL A 146 -11.14 -4.80 -0.05
N MET A 147 -10.56 -4.03 -0.95
CA MET A 147 -11.26 -3.29 -1.99
C MET A 147 -10.63 -3.65 -3.33
N TRP A 148 -11.40 -3.66 -4.39
CA TRP A 148 -10.87 -3.87 -5.74
C TRP A 148 -11.51 -2.90 -6.71
N GLY A 149 -10.81 -2.62 -7.80
CA GLY A 149 -11.25 -1.68 -8.81
C GLY A 149 -10.13 -1.34 -9.78
N ASN A 150 -10.13 -0.11 -10.28
CA ASN A 150 -9.18 0.33 -11.27
C ASN A 150 -8.64 1.74 -10.99
N ILE A 151 -7.36 1.97 -11.28
CA ILE A 151 -6.83 3.32 -11.47
C ILE A 151 -7.30 3.79 -12.85
N THR A 152 -8.04 4.89 -12.88
CA THR A 152 -8.76 5.38 -14.05
C THR A 152 -7.90 6.31 -14.93
N MET A 153 -8.50 6.87 -15.98
CA MET A 153 -7.89 7.92 -16.82
C MET A 153 -8.07 9.33 -16.24
N GLU A 154 -8.90 9.46 -15.19
CA GLU A 154 -9.22 10.73 -14.55
C GLU A 154 -8.15 11.10 -13.51
N ASP A 155 -7.86 12.39 -13.39
CA ASP A 155 -7.09 12.96 -12.29
C ASP A 155 -7.97 13.91 -11.47
N ASP A 156 -7.66 14.08 -10.20
CA ASP A 156 -8.31 15.03 -9.29
C ASP A 156 -7.27 15.57 -8.30
N ASP A 157 -7.64 16.59 -7.54
CA ASP A 157 -6.80 17.15 -6.50
C ASP A 157 -6.50 16.11 -5.41
N GLU A 158 -5.25 15.91 -5.07
CA GLU A 158 -4.74 15.15 -3.93
C GLU A 158 -3.96 16.09 -3.02
N GLY A 159 -4.22 16.01 -1.72
CA GLY A 159 -3.68 16.97 -0.73
C GLY A 159 -4.62 18.16 -0.48
N PRO A 160 -4.27 19.03 0.51
CA PRO A 160 -3.06 18.94 1.35
C PRO A 160 -3.08 17.72 2.26
N TYR A 161 -1.90 17.27 2.70
CA TYR A 161 -1.74 16.11 3.57
C TYR A 161 -0.47 16.21 4.41
N VAL A 162 -0.54 15.92 5.71
CA VAL A 162 0.65 15.84 6.58
C VAL A 162 1.41 14.56 6.28
N ASP A 163 2.66 14.67 5.80
CA ASP A 163 3.47 13.53 5.39
C ASP A 163 4.41 13.03 6.49
N ILE A 164 5.28 12.05 6.17
CA ILE A 164 6.21 11.38 7.09
C ILE A 164 7.14 12.35 7.85
N THR A 165 7.47 13.48 7.26
CA THR A 165 8.29 14.54 7.88
C THR A 165 7.52 15.39 8.88
N GLY A 166 6.20 15.21 9.02
CA GLY A 166 5.33 16.08 9.82
C GLY A 166 5.03 17.43 9.16
N THR A 167 5.45 17.62 7.92
CA THR A 167 5.14 18.82 7.11
C THR A 167 3.95 18.57 6.19
N VAL A 168 3.23 19.65 5.89
CA VAL A 168 2.07 19.59 4.99
C VAL A 168 2.57 19.53 3.54
N ASP A 169 2.18 18.48 2.81
CA ASP A 169 2.41 18.35 1.37
C ASP A 169 1.34 19.12 0.59
N ASP A 170 1.73 19.70 -0.55
CA ASP A 170 0.87 20.55 -1.38
C ASP A 170 -0.15 19.74 -2.18
N VAL A 171 -1.19 20.46 -2.66
CA VAL A 171 -2.18 19.90 -3.60
C VAL A 171 -1.53 19.59 -4.95
N ARG A 172 -1.86 18.42 -5.50
CA ARG A 172 -1.42 17.96 -6.83
C ARG A 172 -2.55 17.26 -7.56
N GLN A 173 -2.49 17.27 -8.89
CA GLN A 173 -3.34 16.42 -9.73
C GLN A 173 -2.80 15.00 -9.71
N GLU A 174 -3.59 14.06 -9.20
CA GLU A 174 -3.22 12.65 -9.04
C GLU A 174 -4.35 11.72 -9.51
N PRO A 175 -4.02 10.48 -9.88
CA PRO A 175 -4.98 9.54 -10.43
C PRO A 175 -6.16 9.22 -9.52
N VAL A 176 -7.34 9.11 -10.12
CA VAL A 176 -8.55 8.62 -9.45
C VAL A 176 -8.61 7.11 -9.53
N ILE A 177 -8.92 6.47 -8.41
CA ILE A 177 -9.27 5.06 -8.30
C ILE A 177 -10.80 4.96 -8.26
N GLU A 178 -11.38 4.11 -9.10
CA GLU A 178 -12.78 3.69 -9.04
C GLU A 178 -12.86 2.33 -8.34
N ILE A 179 -13.55 2.27 -7.20
CA ILE A 179 -13.77 1.05 -6.42
C ILE A 179 -15.03 0.35 -6.93
N GLU A 180 -14.88 -0.92 -7.30
CA GLU A 180 -15.94 -1.78 -7.84
C GLU A 180 -16.51 -2.73 -6.78
N GLY A 181 -15.79 -2.95 -5.68
CA GLY A 181 -16.27 -3.78 -4.59
C GLY A 181 -15.45 -3.64 -3.33
N VAL A 182 -16.10 -3.93 -2.20
CA VAL A 182 -15.55 -3.90 -0.85
C VAL A 182 -15.98 -5.15 -0.11
N ALA A 183 -15.03 -5.84 0.51
CA ALA A 183 -15.31 -6.95 1.41
C ALA A 183 -14.44 -6.86 2.68
N HIS A 184 -14.88 -7.56 3.73
CA HIS A 184 -14.17 -7.55 5.00
C HIS A 184 -14.46 -8.78 5.85
N ARG A 185 -13.61 -9.03 6.83
CA ARG A 185 -13.80 -10.06 7.83
C ARG A 185 -15.00 -9.76 8.76
N ASN A 186 -15.40 -10.75 9.53
CA ASN A 186 -16.28 -10.53 10.66
C ASN A 186 -15.58 -9.69 11.75
N ASN A 187 -16.25 -8.64 12.23
CA ASN A 187 -15.71 -7.69 13.21
C ASN A 187 -14.31 -7.16 12.84
N PRO A 188 -14.14 -6.58 11.65
CA PRO A 188 -12.84 -6.25 11.12
C PRO A 188 -12.18 -5.08 11.86
N ILE A 189 -10.85 -5.11 11.94
CA ILE A 189 -10.04 -4.03 12.47
C ILE A 189 -9.51 -3.19 11.31
N PHE A 190 -9.81 -1.89 11.29
CA PHE A 190 -9.26 -0.99 10.29
C PHE A 190 -7.89 -0.47 10.74
N HIS A 191 -6.85 -0.80 9.99
CA HIS A 191 -5.52 -0.27 10.23
C HIS A 191 -5.43 1.16 9.69
N ALA A 192 -5.17 2.12 10.58
CA ALA A 192 -5.02 3.54 10.26
C ALA A 192 -3.68 4.03 10.81
N LEU A 193 -2.69 4.11 9.94
CA LEU A 193 -1.38 4.67 10.27
C LEU A 193 -1.48 6.19 10.43
N ILE A 194 -0.96 6.73 11.55
CA ILE A 194 -0.90 8.17 11.78
C ILE A 194 0.32 8.74 11.05
N PRO A 195 0.13 9.62 10.05
CA PRO A 195 1.23 10.18 9.29
C PRO A 195 2.20 10.99 10.16
N GLY A 196 3.51 10.82 9.90
CA GLY A 196 4.57 11.51 10.64
C GLY A 196 4.92 10.90 12.00
N GLU A 197 4.17 9.90 12.49
CA GLU A 197 4.40 9.27 13.78
C GLU A 197 5.30 8.01 13.69
N ALA A 198 5.59 7.38 14.84
CA ALA A 198 6.60 6.34 14.98
C ALA A 198 6.36 5.13 14.05
N GLU A 199 5.11 4.69 13.90
CA GLU A 199 4.78 3.56 13.03
C GLU A 199 5.10 3.86 11.55
N HIS A 200 4.73 5.06 11.08
CA HIS A 200 5.04 5.49 9.71
C HIS A 200 6.54 5.48 9.45
N LYS A 201 7.33 6.06 10.37
CA LYS A 201 8.80 6.09 10.30
C LYS A 201 9.41 4.69 10.33
N THR A 202 8.87 3.81 11.19
CA THR A 202 9.34 2.43 11.33
C THR A 202 9.06 1.61 10.07
N LEU A 203 7.84 1.63 9.55
CA LEU A 203 7.48 0.88 8.33
C LEU A 203 8.27 1.35 7.10
N MET A 204 8.51 2.65 6.98
CA MET A 204 9.28 3.18 5.85
C MET A 204 10.79 3.05 6.03
N GLY A 205 11.27 3.01 7.26
CA GLY A 205 12.69 2.98 7.60
C GLY A 205 13.26 1.56 7.70
N LEU A 206 12.64 0.71 8.49
CA LEU A 206 13.15 -0.64 8.82
C LEU A 206 13.58 -1.45 7.58
N PRO A 207 12.79 -1.50 6.48
CA PRO A 207 13.16 -2.25 5.28
C PRO A 207 14.37 -1.69 4.52
N ARG A 208 14.82 -0.47 4.82
CA ARG A 208 15.99 0.17 4.17
C ARG A 208 17.31 -0.26 4.77
N SER A 209 17.33 -0.68 6.05
CA SER A 209 18.57 -1.05 6.73
C SER A 209 19.38 -2.13 6.00
N PRO A 210 18.78 -3.22 5.48
CA PRO A 210 19.51 -4.23 4.72
C PRO A 210 20.13 -3.67 3.42
N THR A 211 19.42 -2.81 2.70
CA THR A 211 19.93 -2.18 1.47
C THR A 211 21.11 -1.27 1.74
N ILE A 212 21.00 -0.44 2.79
CA ILE A 212 22.10 0.45 3.23
C ILE A 212 23.31 -0.41 3.66
N LYS A 213 23.09 -1.45 4.46
CA LYS A 213 24.13 -2.37 4.91
C LYS A 213 24.87 -2.99 3.71
N SER A 214 24.14 -3.46 2.72
CA SER A 214 24.72 -4.05 1.51
C SER A 214 25.60 -3.04 0.76
N ALA A 215 25.11 -1.82 0.55
CA ALA A 215 25.85 -0.77 -0.16
C ALA A 215 27.12 -0.35 0.60
N VAL A 216 27.04 -0.21 1.92
CA VAL A 216 28.20 0.16 2.74
C VAL A 216 29.25 -0.96 2.75
N ASN A 217 28.82 -2.24 2.76
CA ASN A 217 29.74 -3.40 2.73
C ASN A 217 30.54 -3.51 1.42
N GLU A 218 30.16 -2.80 0.36
CA GLU A 218 30.99 -2.70 -0.87
C GLU A 218 32.25 -1.88 -0.66
N VAL A 219 32.29 -1.02 0.37
CA VAL A 219 33.39 -0.10 0.63
C VAL A 219 34.11 -0.42 1.94
N VAL A 220 33.36 -0.75 3.00
CA VAL A 220 33.88 -1.02 4.34
C VAL A 220 32.97 -2.02 5.07
N GLU A 221 33.54 -2.82 5.98
CA GLU A 221 32.74 -3.73 6.80
C GLU A 221 31.70 -2.95 7.62
N CYS A 222 30.41 -3.24 7.39
CA CYS A 222 29.29 -2.63 8.07
C CYS A 222 28.74 -3.60 9.11
N LEU A 223 28.90 -3.30 10.39
CA LEU A 223 28.40 -4.15 11.48
C LEU A 223 26.89 -4.03 11.63
N ASP A 224 26.36 -2.80 11.63
CA ASP A 224 24.94 -2.54 11.79
C ASP A 224 24.52 -1.25 11.09
N VAL A 225 23.20 -1.05 10.88
CA VAL A 225 22.58 0.16 10.33
C VAL A 225 21.38 0.53 11.18
N HIS A 226 21.42 1.71 11.76
CA HIS A 226 20.33 2.30 12.52
C HIS A 226 19.73 3.51 11.82
N LEU A 227 18.43 3.49 11.55
CA LEU A 227 17.71 4.64 11.01
C LEU A 227 17.26 5.52 12.17
N THR A 228 17.78 6.75 12.21
CA THR A 228 17.55 7.63 13.35
C THR A 228 16.12 8.17 13.38
N GLU A 229 15.56 8.32 14.57
CA GLU A 229 14.23 8.87 14.77
C GLU A 229 14.15 10.33 14.25
N GLY A 230 15.14 11.16 14.56
CA GLY A 230 15.24 12.54 14.08
C GLY A 230 15.40 12.66 12.56
N GLY A 231 15.87 11.59 11.90
CA GLY A 231 15.97 11.51 10.43
C GLY A 231 14.69 11.04 9.75
N CYS A 232 13.58 10.84 10.47
CA CYS A 232 12.30 10.37 9.93
C CYS A 232 12.40 9.08 9.09
N GLY A 233 13.37 8.19 9.41
CA GLY A 233 13.64 6.98 8.61
C GLY A 233 14.38 7.25 7.29
N TRP A 234 14.91 8.45 7.06
CA TRP A 234 15.67 8.83 5.86
C TRP A 234 17.17 9.00 6.13
N LEU A 235 17.54 9.41 7.35
CA LEU A 235 18.92 9.51 7.79
C LEU A 235 19.26 8.31 8.66
N SER A 236 20.45 7.74 8.45
CA SER A 236 20.94 6.58 9.17
C SER A 236 22.28 6.85 9.85
N ALA A 237 22.55 6.12 10.93
CA ALA A 237 23.88 5.90 11.47
C ALA A 237 24.35 4.49 11.04
N VAL A 238 25.62 4.37 10.64
CA VAL A 238 26.26 3.15 10.17
C VAL A 238 27.50 2.85 11.00
#